data_c358ec0a2617a0f4384936eee5d9793d
#
_entry.id   c358ec0a2617a0f4384936eee5d9793d
#
_cell.length_a   1.000
_cell.length_b   1.000
_cell.length_c   1.000
_cell.angle_alpha   90.00
_cell.angle_beta   90.00
_cell.angle_gamma   90.00
#
_symmetry.space_group_name_H-M   'P 1'
#
loop_
_entity.id
_entity.type
_entity.pdbx_description
1 polymer ?
#
loop_
_entity_poly.entity_id
_entity_poly.type
_entity_poly.pdbx_seq_one_letter_code
_entity_poly.pdbx_strand_id
1 'polypeptide(L)'
;MRSAIREAARLARELDLPVAFDVNFREHLWESAEAAREAVDPLFDYSRIVKLSDDELSPLLGTEDAEEAAEGLLERGVPLVLISLGPEGAFYATREFTGSVPAFEVEVVDATGAGDAFLAAALAHLSEGPEGSLDEERVREATRRGTAAGAIACTDYGAMRALPSKGELERFMNGG
;
A
#
# COMPACT_ATOMS: atom_id res chain seq x y z
N MET A 1 -2.09 20.80 -8.07
CA MET A 1 -1.69 19.41 -7.82
C MET A 1 -2.90 18.47 -7.79
N ARG A 2 -3.94 18.69 -6.95
CA ARG A 2 -5.15 17.82 -6.85
C ARG A 2 -5.83 17.55 -8.20
N SER A 3 -5.99 18.57 -9.06
CA SER A 3 -6.58 18.41 -10.39
C SER A 3 -5.74 17.54 -11.34
N ALA A 4 -4.42 17.62 -11.25
CA ALA A 4 -3.52 16.84 -12.10
C ALA A 4 -3.56 15.34 -11.75
N ILE A 5 -3.63 14.99 -10.45
CA ILE A 5 -3.74 13.59 -10.01
C ILE A 5 -5.05 12.98 -10.49
N ARG A 6 -6.17 13.70 -10.32
CA ARG A 6 -7.49 13.23 -10.80
C ARG A 6 -7.51 13.04 -12.32
N GLU A 7 -6.91 13.99 -13.04
CA GLU A 7 -6.83 13.89 -14.51
C GLU A 7 -5.95 12.72 -14.94
N ALA A 8 -4.83 12.49 -14.29
CA ALA A 8 -3.97 11.33 -14.55
C ALA A 8 -4.70 10.01 -14.29
N ALA A 9 -5.43 9.90 -13.16
CA ALA A 9 -6.23 8.71 -12.84
C ALA A 9 -7.37 8.48 -13.86
N ARG A 10 -8.04 9.56 -14.30
CA ARG A 10 -9.06 9.51 -15.35
C ARG A 10 -8.48 9.00 -16.67
N LEU A 11 -7.34 9.56 -17.10
CA LEU A 11 -6.65 9.16 -18.32
C LEU A 11 -6.16 7.70 -18.26
N ALA A 12 -5.63 7.28 -17.10
CA ALA A 12 -5.21 5.89 -16.91
C ALA A 12 -6.39 4.93 -17.14
N ARG A 13 -7.56 5.24 -16.56
CA ARG A 13 -8.78 4.43 -16.77
C ARG A 13 -9.24 4.43 -18.24
N GLU A 14 -9.18 5.55 -18.93
CA GLU A 14 -9.53 5.62 -20.37
C GLU A 14 -8.60 4.81 -21.27
N LEU A 15 -7.35 4.65 -20.85
CA LEU A 15 -6.31 3.88 -21.53
C LEU A 15 -6.21 2.43 -21.02
N ASP A 16 -7.12 2.01 -20.13
CA ASP A 16 -7.12 0.68 -19.49
C ASP A 16 -5.82 0.37 -18.75
N LEU A 17 -5.18 1.40 -18.18
CA LEU A 17 -3.96 1.25 -17.38
C LEU A 17 -4.32 1.06 -15.91
N PRO A 18 -3.71 0.06 -15.22
CA PRO A 18 -3.94 -0.13 -13.80
C PRO A 18 -3.35 1.02 -12.97
N VAL A 19 -4.14 1.52 -12.01
CA VAL A 19 -3.72 2.55 -11.07
C VAL A 19 -3.48 1.90 -9.71
N ALA A 20 -2.28 2.07 -9.16
CA ALA A 20 -1.98 1.80 -7.76
C ALA A 20 -1.95 3.15 -7.02
N PHE A 21 -2.75 3.28 -5.99
CA PHE A 21 -2.88 4.50 -5.23
C PHE A 21 -2.36 4.29 -3.80
N ASP A 22 -1.21 4.89 -3.49
CA ASP A 22 -0.73 5.08 -2.12
C ASP A 22 -1.32 6.38 -1.60
N VAL A 23 -2.16 6.31 -0.59
CA VAL A 23 -2.85 7.51 -0.07
C VAL A 23 -1.85 8.48 0.53
N ASN A 24 -0.87 7.98 1.27
CA ASN A 24 0.27 8.72 1.80
C ASN A 24 -0.15 10.04 2.47
N PHE A 25 -1.14 9.95 3.36
CA PHE A 25 -1.72 11.10 4.04
C PHE A 25 -0.70 11.78 4.95
N ARG A 26 -0.64 13.08 4.85
CA ARG A 26 0.18 13.95 5.70
C ARG A 26 -0.69 15.06 6.25
N GLU A 27 -1.20 14.88 7.46
CA GLU A 27 -2.16 15.78 8.09
C GLU A 27 -1.75 17.25 8.00
N HIS A 28 -0.48 17.56 8.28
CA HIS A 28 0.07 18.93 8.28
C HIS A 28 0.07 19.62 6.89
N LEU A 29 -0.19 18.89 5.80
CA LEU A 29 -0.30 19.45 4.45
C LEU A 29 -1.75 19.80 4.05
N TRP A 30 -2.71 19.51 4.93
CA TRP A 30 -4.12 19.71 4.67
C TRP A 30 -4.71 20.75 5.62
N GLU A 31 -5.74 21.45 5.16
CA GLU A 31 -6.48 22.42 5.98
C GLU A 31 -7.32 21.71 7.06
N SER A 32 -7.82 20.50 6.74
CA SER A 32 -8.53 19.62 7.66
C SER A 32 -8.58 18.19 7.12
N ALA A 33 -8.95 17.23 7.96
CA ALA A 33 -9.17 15.85 7.55
C ALA A 33 -10.31 15.73 6.52
N GLU A 34 -11.37 16.55 6.64
CA GLU A 34 -12.47 16.59 5.68
C GLU A 34 -11.99 17.03 4.29
N ALA A 35 -11.13 18.06 4.22
CA ALA A 35 -10.56 18.52 2.95
C ALA A 35 -9.66 17.45 2.30
N ALA A 36 -8.98 16.63 3.12
CA ALA A 36 -8.22 15.49 2.65
C ALA A 36 -9.14 14.39 2.11
N ARG A 37 -10.18 14.01 2.87
CA ARG A 37 -11.18 13.02 2.44
C ARG A 37 -11.81 13.40 1.11
N GLU A 38 -12.33 14.61 0.97
CA GLU A 38 -12.93 15.12 -0.27
C GLU A 38 -11.98 15.04 -1.48
N ALA A 39 -10.68 15.19 -1.24
CA ALA A 39 -9.68 15.15 -2.31
C ALA A 39 -9.26 13.72 -2.69
N VAL A 40 -9.17 12.84 -1.69
CA VAL A 40 -8.71 11.43 -1.81
C VAL A 40 -9.85 10.54 -2.29
N ASP A 41 -11.05 10.73 -1.74
CA ASP A 41 -12.21 9.86 -1.94
C ASP A 41 -12.50 9.51 -3.42
N PRO A 42 -12.52 10.45 -4.38
CA PRO A 42 -12.75 10.11 -5.78
C PRO A 42 -11.64 9.28 -6.43
N LEU A 43 -10.43 9.21 -5.84
CA LEU A 43 -9.32 8.46 -6.40
C LEU A 43 -9.46 6.96 -6.17
N PHE A 44 -10.17 6.56 -5.13
CA PHE A 44 -10.48 5.14 -4.89
C PHE A 44 -11.22 4.51 -6.08
N ASP A 45 -12.16 5.23 -6.70
CA ASP A 45 -12.97 4.72 -7.82
C ASP A 45 -12.17 4.49 -9.12
N TYR A 46 -10.96 5.03 -9.20
CA TYR A 46 -10.04 4.83 -10.32
C TYR A 46 -8.98 3.76 -10.04
N SER A 47 -8.88 3.32 -8.79
CA SER A 47 -7.74 2.53 -8.31
C SER A 47 -8.02 1.03 -8.46
N ARG A 48 -7.03 0.31 -8.98
CA ARG A 48 -6.98 -1.15 -8.99
C ARG A 48 -6.37 -1.69 -7.70
N ILE A 49 -5.44 -0.95 -7.14
CA ILE A 49 -4.80 -1.26 -5.87
C ILE A 49 -4.82 0.00 -5.02
N VAL A 50 -5.29 -0.11 -3.79
CA VAL A 50 -5.21 0.95 -2.79
C VAL A 50 -4.31 0.48 -1.66
N LYS A 51 -3.32 1.29 -1.30
CA LYS A 51 -2.50 1.07 -0.11
C LYS A 51 -2.75 2.20 0.88
N LEU A 52 -2.94 1.80 2.14
CA LEU A 52 -3.01 2.69 3.30
C LEU A 52 -2.07 2.19 4.39
N SER A 53 -1.83 3.05 5.38
CA SER A 53 -1.29 2.67 6.69
C SER A 53 -2.40 2.75 7.75
N ASP A 54 -2.18 2.10 8.89
CA ASP A 54 -3.12 2.08 10.02
C ASP A 54 -3.47 3.49 10.52
N ASP A 55 -2.50 4.38 10.60
CA ASP A 55 -2.69 5.79 10.99
C ASP A 55 -3.53 6.62 9.99
N GLU A 56 -3.70 6.14 8.77
CA GLU A 56 -4.50 6.78 7.73
C GLU A 56 -5.98 6.37 7.77
N LEU A 57 -6.32 5.25 8.41
CA LEU A 57 -7.67 4.69 8.40
C LEU A 57 -8.69 5.62 9.08
N SER A 58 -8.45 5.96 10.34
CA SER A 58 -9.37 6.80 11.12
C SER A 58 -9.58 8.18 10.49
N PRO A 59 -8.54 8.95 10.12
CA PRO A 59 -8.74 10.27 9.53
C PRO A 59 -9.38 10.25 8.15
N LEU A 60 -9.23 9.20 7.36
CA LEU A 60 -9.71 9.16 5.98
C LEU A 60 -10.96 8.31 5.79
N LEU A 61 -11.10 7.21 6.50
CA LEU A 61 -12.19 6.26 6.33
C LEU A 61 -13.15 6.21 7.54
N GLY A 62 -12.75 6.81 8.68
CA GLY A 62 -13.60 6.92 9.87
C GLY A 62 -13.65 5.66 10.74
N THR A 63 -12.77 4.70 10.49
CA THR A 63 -12.60 3.48 11.29
C THR A 63 -11.12 3.25 11.60
N GLU A 64 -10.81 2.52 12.68
CA GLU A 64 -9.46 2.05 13.02
C GLU A 64 -9.29 0.57 12.67
N ASP A 65 -10.38 -0.10 12.27
CA ASP A 65 -10.40 -1.50 11.92
C ASP A 65 -10.00 -1.69 10.44
N ALA A 66 -8.94 -2.45 10.21
CA ALA A 66 -8.40 -2.69 8.87
C ALA A 66 -9.36 -3.52 7.99
N GLU A 67 -10.11 -4.44 8.59
CA GLU A 67 -11.07 -5.28 7.87
C GLU A 67 -12.27 -4.44 7.43
N GLU A 68 -12.83 -3.62 8.33
CA GLU A 68 -13.91 -2.69 8.02
C GLU A 68 -13.50 -1.66 6.96
N ALA A 69 -12.29 -1.10 7.09
CA ALA A 69 -11.73 -0.17 6.11
C ALA A 69 -11.60 -0.79 4.71
N ALA A 70 -11.08 -2.01 4.67
CA ALA A 70 -10.92 -2.74 3.41
C ALA A 70 -12.27 -3.10 2.79
N GLU A 71 -13.24 -3.58 3.58
CA GLU A 71 -14.59 -3.90 3.11
C GLU A 71 -15.25 -2.70 2.42
N GLY A 72 -15.19 -1.51 3.05
CA GLY A 72 -15.72 -0.29 2.45
C GLY A 72 -15.08 0.08 1.11
N LEU A 73 -13.78 -0.16 0.93
CA LEU A 73 -13.10 0.08 -0.34
C LEU A 73 -13.42 -1.00 -1.40
N LEU A 74 -13.53 -2.26 -0.99
CA LEU A 74 -13.93 -3.37 -1.86
C LEU A 74 -15.37 -3.21 -2.37
N GLU A 75 -16.29 -2.73 -1.54
CA GLU A 75 -17.67 -2.39 -1.95
C GLU A 75 -17.70 -1.32 -3.04
N ARG A 76 -16.79 -0.37 -3.01
CA ARG A 76 -16.60 0.66 -4.05
C ARG A 76 -16.01 0.12 -5.35
N GLY A 77 -15.54 -1.11 -5.35
CA GLY A 77 -15.00 -1.78 -6.53
C GLY A 77 -13.48 -1.77 -6.64
N VAL A 78 -12.74 -1.39 -5.60
CA VAL A 78 -11.28 -1.56 -5.54
C VAL A 78 -10.96 -3.05 -5.52
N PRO A 79 -10.17 -3.60 -6.47
CA PRO A 79 -9.90 -5.04 -6.53
C PRO A 79 -8.98 -5.55 -5.43
N LEU A 80 -8.02 -4.74 -4.98
CA LEU A 80 -7.03 -5.10 -3.95
C LEU A 80 -6.79 -3.94 -3.01
N VAL A 81 -6.93 -4.20 -1.71
CA VAL A 81 -6.58 -3.29 -0.63
C VAL A 81 -5.40 -3.86 0.15
N LEU A 82 -4.39 -3.03 0.40
CA LEU A 82 -3.22 -3.34 1.21
C LEU A 82 -3.14 -2.32 2.36
N ILE A 83 -3.05 -2.80 3.59
CA ILE A 83 -2.95 -1.93 4.77
C ILE A 83 -1.71 -2.32 5.56
N SER A 84 -0.74 -1.41 5.66
CA SER A 84 0.43 -1.61 6.52
C SER A 84 0.07 -1.29 7.97
N LEU A 85 0.44 -2.19 8.90
CA LEU A 85 0.10 -2.16 10.31
C LEU A 85 1.36 -1.98 11.19
N GLY A 86 2.38 -1.32 10.65
CA GLY A 86 3.64 -1.09 11.35
C GLY A 86 4.27 -2.38 11.88
N PRO A 87 4.51 -2.49 13.21
CA PRO A 87 5.16 -3.66 13.80
C PRO A 87 4.27 -4.92 13.79
N GLU A 88 2.98 -4.81 13.51
CA GLU A 88 2.08 -5.95 13.38
C GLU A 88 2.12 -6.58 11.98
N GLY A 89 2.74 -5.91 11.01
CA GLY A 89 2.88 -6.40 9.65
C GLY A 89 1.95 -5.72 8.66
N ALA A 90 1.17 -6.48 7.91
CA ALA A 90 0.23 -5.92 6.94
C ALA A 90 -1.00 -6.81 6.74
N PHE A 91 -2.12 -6.17 6.46
CA PHE A 91 -3.38 -6.78 6.06
C PHE A 91 -3.58 -6.63 4.55
N TYR A 92 -4.19 -7.61 3.92
CA TYR A 92 -4.59 -7.55 2.51
C TYR A 92 -6.01 -8.07 2.33
N ALA A 93 -6.74 -7.50 1.39
CA ALA A 93 -8.10 -7.89 1.09
C ALA A 93 -8.43 -7.77 -0.39
N THR A 94 -9.17 -8.75 -0.88
CA THR A 94 -9.89 -8.78 -2.15
C THR A 94 -11.35 -9.15 -1.87
N ARG A 95 -12.21 -9.19 -2.88
CA ARG A 95 -13.59 -9.68 -2.70
C ARG A 95 -13.70 -11.17 -2.39
N GLU A 96 -12.66 -11.94 -2.66
CA GLU A 96 -12.67 -13.42 -2.56
C GLU A 96 -11.99 -13.90 -1.28
N PHE A 97 -11.02 -13.15 -0.78
CA PHE A 97 -10.22 -13.53 0.39
C PHE A 97 -9.62 -12.32 1.09
N THR A 98 -9.33 -12.50 2.37
CA THR A 98 -8.56 -11.57 3.20
C THR A 98 -7.48 -12.33 3.95
N GLY A 99 -6.45 -11.62 4.41
CA GLY A 99 -5.43 -12.22 5.24
C GLY A 99 -4.42 -11.20 5.76
N SER A 100 -3.50 -11.69 6.58
CA SER A 100 -2.42 -10.89 7.15
C SER A 100 -1.07 -11.57 6.99
N VAL A 101 -0.03 -10.76 6.96
CA VAL A 101 1.35 -11.22 7.04
C VAL A 101 2.04 -10.53 8.21
N PRO A 102 2.83 -11.24 9.02
CA PRO A 102 3.55 -10.65 10.15
C PRO A 102 4.65 -9.72 9.67
N ALA A 103 5.02 -8.76 10.52
CA ALA A 103 6.20 -7.93 10.30
C ALA A 103 7.49 -8.75 10.37
N PHE A 104 8.52 -8.25 9.73
CA PHE A 104 9.90 -8.70 9.95
C PHE A 104 10.51 -7.87 11.09
N GLU A 105 11.10 -8.54 12.07
CA GLU A 105 11.76 -7.88 13.19
C GLU A 105 13.06 -7.23 12.74
N VAL A 106 13.17 -5.93 12.93
CA VAL A 106 14.38 -5.13 12.64
C VAL A 106 14.60 -4.07 13.71
N GLU A 107 15.84 -3.61 13.85
CA GLU A 107 16.13 -2.40 14.62
C GLU A 107 15.74 -1.17 13.78
N VAL A 108 14.72 -0.45 14.23
CA VAL A 108 14.19 0.72 13.51
C VAL A 108 15.07 1.93 13.78
N VAL A 109 15.63 2.49 12.70
CA VAL A 109 16.43 3.73 12.71
C VAL A 109 15.60 4.90 12.21
N ASP A 110 14.92 4.74 11.06
CA ASP A 110 14.07 5.76 10.44
C ASP A 110 12.99 5.08 9.59
N ALA A 111 11.72 5.35 9.85
CA ALA A 111 10.60 4.77 9.10
C ALA A 111 10.27 5.50 7.77
N THR A 112 11.06 6.55 7.44
CA THR A 112 10.83 7.33 6.23
C THR A 112 11.02 6.47 4.96
N GLY A 113 9.97 6.40 4.13
CA GLY A 113 10.00 5.60 2.90
C GLY A 113 9.61 4.13 3.06
N ALA A 114 9.31 3.66 4.27
CA ALA A 114 8.88 2.27 4.49
C ALA A 114 7.60 1.92 3.69
N GLY A 115 6.62 2.82 3.65
CA GLY A 115 5.39 2.68 2.85
C GLY A 115 5.67 2.62 1.34
N ASP A 116 6.56 3.49 0.86
CA ASP A 116 6.97 3.51 -0.55
C ASP A 116 7.69 2.21 -0.93
N ALA A 117 8.61 1.72 -0.08
CA ALA A 117 9.31 0.45 -0.25
C ALA A 117 8.34 -0.74 -0.25
N PHE A 118 7.39 -0.74 0.69
CA PHE A 118 6.32 -1.74 0.76
C PHE A 118 5.56 -1.82 -0.57
N LEU A 119 4.99 -0.70 -1.02
CA LEU A 119 4.18 -0.70 -2.24
C LEU A 119 5.03 -1.06 -3.46
N ALA A 120 6.25 -0.55 -3.57
CA ALA A 120 7.13 -0.85 -4.70
C ALA A 120 7.43 -2.35 -4.81
N ALA A 121 7.77 -3.03 -3.70
CA ALA A 121 8.05 -4.45 -3.69
C ALA A 121 6.80 -5.31 -3.97
N ALA A 122 5.64 -4.92 -3.42
CA ALA A 122 4.37 -5.58 -3.70
C ALA A 122 4.00 -5.47 -5.19
N LEU A 123 4.07 -4.27 -5.77
CA LEU A 123 3.78 -4.05 -7.19
C LEU A 123 4.77 -4.78 -8.11
N ALA A 124 6.06 -4.80 -7.77
CA ALA A 124 7.07 -5.54 -8.54
C ALA A 124 6.70 -7.02 -8.63
N HIS A 125 6.31 -7.66 -7.52
CA HIS A 125 5.88 -9.05 -7.51
C HIS A 125 4.57 -9.26 -8.29
N LEU A 126 3.57 -8.40 -8.10
CA LEU A 126 2.31 -8.48 -8.82
C LEU A 126 2.45 -8.29 -10.33
N SER A 127 3.48 -7.58 -10.79
CA SER A 127 3.75 -7.37 -12.21
C SER A 127 4.45 -8.56 -12.91
N GLU A 128 5.09 -9.46 -12.16
CA GLU A 128 5.86 -10.59 -12.71
C GLU A 128 5.00 -11.77 -13.22
N GLY A 129 3.71 -11.81 -12.95
CA GLY A 129 2.83 -12.92 -13.32
C GLY A 129 1.78 -12.57 -14.37
N PRO A 130 0.77 -13.43 -14.55
CA PRO A 130 -0.30 -13.18 -15.51
C PRO A 130 -0.97 -11.84 -15.24
N GLU A 131 -1.17 -11.06 -16.29
CA GLU A 131 -1.79 -9.74 -16.20
C GLU A 131 -3.14 -9.83 -15.50
N GLY A 132 -3.27 -9.03 -14.43
CA GLY A 132 -4.51 -8.92 -13.68
C GLY A 132 -4.82 -10.05 -12.70
N SER A 133 -4.00 -11.09 -12.58
CA SER A 133 -4.21 -12.14 -11.58
C SER A 133 -3.95 -11.64 -10.17
N LEU A 134 -4.96 -11.81 -9.30
CA LEU A 134 -4.93 -11.50 -7.87
C LEU A 134 -5.33 -12.75 -7.08
N ASP A 135 -4.70 -13.92 -7.36
CA ASP A 135 -4.89 -15.11 -6.54
C ASP A 135 -4.29 -14.93 -5.14
N GLU A 136 -4.81 -15.71 -4.18
CA GLU A 136 -4.48 -15.52 -2.76
C GLU A 136 -3.00 -15.70 -2.46
N GLU A 137 -2.36 -16.72 -3.03
CA GLU A 137 -0.94 -17.00 -2.79
C GLU A 137 -0.07 -15.84 -3.30
N ARG A 138 -0.41 -15.32 -4.46
CA ARG A 138 0.30 -14.20 -5.08
C ARG A 138 0.13 -12.91 -4.31
N VAL A 139 -1.09 -12.57 -3.88
CA VAL A 139 -1.36 -11.38 -3.08
C VAL A 139 -0.67 -11.49 -1.72
N ARG A 140 -0.72 -12.66 -1.07
CA ARG A 140 -0.03 -12.91 0.18
C ARG A 140 1.49 -12.74 0.04
N GLU A 141 2.09 -13.30 -1.00
CA GLU A 141 3.53 -13.17 -1.24
C GLU A 141 3.92 -11.73 -1.61
N ALA A 142 3.11 -11.02 -2.41
CA ALA A 142 3.31 -9.60 -2.70
C ALA A 142 3.31 -8.76 -1.41
N THR A 143 2.33 -9.00 -0.53
CA THR A 143 2.23 -8.32 0.76
C THR A 143 3.42 -8.64 1.65
N ARG A 144 3.86 -9.92 1.69
CA ARG A 144 5.03 -10.35 2.45
C ARG A 144 6.32 -9.67 1.95
N ARG A 145 6.50 -9.56 0.64
CA ARG A 145 7.63 -8.83 0.01
C ARG A 145 7.58 -7.33 0.34
N GLY A 146 6.39 -6.76 0.30
CA GLY A 146 6.16 -5.37 0.74
C GLY A 146 6.58 -5.16 2.19
N THR A 147 6.11 -6.02 3.10
CA THR A 147 6.45 -5.97 4.52
C THR A 147 7.96 -6.09 4.76
N ALA A 148 8.63 -7.01 4.05
CA ALA A 148 10.08 -7.17 4.13
C ALA A 148 10.84 -5.94 3.61
N ALA A 149 10.42 -5.38 2.48
CA ALA A 149 11.05 -4.17 1.93
C ALA A 149 10.85 -2.95 2.83
N GLY A 150 9.66 -2.79 3.42
CA GLY A 150 9.39 -1.77 4.42
C GLY A 150 10.26 -1.92 5.67
N ALA A 151 10.44 -3.15 6.16
CA ALA A 151 11.32 -3.44 7.29
C ALA A 151 12.78 -3.08 6.98
N ILE A 152 13.31 -3.48 5.82
CA ILE A 152 14.68 -3.10 5.41
C ILE A 152 14.80 -1.57 5.32
N ALA A 153 13.82 -0.88 4.74
CA ALA A 153 13.83 0.58 4.63
C ALA A 153 13.93 1.28 5.99
N CYS A 154 13.43 0.64 7.06
CA CYS A 154 13.52 1.17 8.41
C CYS A 154 14.91 1.04 9.06
N THR A 155 15.87 0.30 8.47
CA THR A 155 17.18 0.01 9.11
C THR A 155 18.27 1.06 8.86
N ASP A 156 18.02 2.07 8.04
CA ASP A 156 18.97 3.18 7.79
C ASP A 156 18.21 4.50 7.66
N TYR A 157 18.94 5.61 7.67
CA TYR A 157 18.37 6.95 7.52
C TYR A 157 17.98 7.30 6.09
N GLY A 158 16.76 7.82 5.94
CA GLY A 158 16.27 8.45 4.72
C GLY A 158 15.67 7.48 3.69
N ALA A 159 14.67 7.98 2.96
CA ALA A 159 13.78 7.21 2.12
C ALA A 159 14.44 6.44 0.96
N MET A 160 15.62 6.84 0.49
CA MET A 160 16.21 6.25 -0.72
C MET A 160 17.43 5.36 -0.46
N ARG A 161 18.16 5.60 0.64
CA ARG A 161 19.43 4.89 0.90
C ARG A 161 19.18 3.45 1.38
N ALA A 162 18.10 3.25 2.10
CA ALA A 162 17.72 1.98 2.68
C ALA A 162 16.81 1.12 1.75
N LEU A 163 16.49 1.60 0.54
CA LEU A 163 15.68 0.81 -0.39
C LEU A 163 16.45 -0.43 -0.84
N PRO A 164 15.91 -1.64 -0.62
CA PRO A 164 16.59 -2.87 -1.01
C PRO A 164 16.56 -3.08 -2.52
N SER A 165 17.64 -3.60 -3.06
CA SER A 165 17.60 -4.27 -4.36
C SER A 165 16.83 -5.59 -4.27
N LYS A 166 16.37 -6.12 -5.40
CA LYS A 166 15.69 -7.43 -5.45
C LYS A 166 16.51 -8.54 -4.77
N GLY A 167 17.81 -8.58 -4.98
CA GLY A 167 18.69 -9.59 -4.39
C GLY A 167 18.87 -9.43 -2.86
N GLU A 168 18.85 -8.21 -2.34
CA GLU A 168 18.88 -7.93 -0.90
C GLU A 168 17.57 -8.34 -0.24
N LEU A 169 16.45 -8.00 -0.86
CA LEU A 169 15.14 -8.40 -0.40
C LEU A 169 15.01 -9.94 -0.31
N GLU A 170 15.41 -10.65 -1.35
CA GLU A 170 15.35 -12.11 -1.38
C GLU A 170 16.24 -12.76 -0.31
N ARG A 171 17.45 -12.26 -0.08
CA ARG A 171 18.32 -12.74 1.01
C ARG A 171 17.69 -12.51 2.37
N PHE A 172 17.21 -11.30 2.63
CA PHE A 172 16.55 -10.94 3.89
C PHE A 172 15.35 -11.84 4.20
N MET A 173 14.49 -12.09 3.21
CA MET A 173 13.30 -12.94 3.36
C MET A 173 13.64 -14.41 3.63
N ASN A 174 14.82 -14.88 3.23
CA ASN A 174 15.28 -16.25 3.42
C ASN A 174 16.17 -16.44 4.67
N GLY A 175 16.28 -15.42 5.53
CA GLY A 175 17.03 -15.49 6.79
C GLY A 175 18.54 -15.41 6.61
N GLY A 176 19.00 -14.74 5.56
CA GLY A 176 20.41 -14.51 5.24
C GLY A 176 21.00 -13.31 5.93
#